data_5f778b0216136928fd77955de61acc6e
#
_entry.id   5f778b0216136928fd77955de61acc6e
#
_cell.length_a   1.000
_cell.length_b   1.000
_cell.length_c   1.000
_cell.angle_alpha   90.00
_cell.angle_beta   90.00
_cell.angle_gamma   90.00
#
_symmetry.space_group_name_H-M   'P 1'
#
loop_
_entity.id
_entity.type
_entity.pdbx_description
1 polymer ?
#
loop_
_entity_poly.entity_id
_entity_poly.type
_entity_poly.pdbx_seq_one_letter_code
_entity_poly.pdbx_strand_id
1 'polypeptide(L)'
;MKRLFGLIALVALTTIPAGAETLTEVEEVQAEQQEKATIELPAWVKNIKFSGYGMLQYQGQDPEGNHSNSFNLRLARFILDGKIGDFDWRAQIQGTNATGPGQPTVQLVDLYAEWRKYPEFKIRAGQFKRAFTFENPTHPITQGWRGYADVINKLSAFGDRTGEKSSGGRDIGIQVSGDLFPNAKGRKLFHYQVGVYNGEGVNQKDMDNRKDIIGGIWVMPIKGVRVGAFGWTGTRGGMLDPLTGQKRSIEKNR
;
A
#
# COMPACT_ATOMS: atom_id res chain seq x y z
N MET A 1 20.26 12.60 10.75
CA MET A 1 19.45 11.38 10.51
C MET A 1 20.41 10.25 10.16
N LYS A 2 20.63 9.32 11.10
CA LYS A 2 21.57 8.21 10.95
C LYS A 2 20.93 7.13 10.04
N ARG A 3 21.63 6.73 9.01
CA ARG A 3 21.21 5.65 8.10
C ARG A 3 21.43 4.31 8.80
N LEU A 4 20.36 3.57 9.03
CA LEU A 4 20.42 2.20 9.54
C LEU A 4 20.56 1.26 8.35
N PHE A 5 21.76 0.72 8.14
CA PHE A 5 22.00 -0.40 7.22
C PHE A 5 21.74 -1.70 7.99
N GLY A 6 20.66 -2.40 7.66
CA GLY A 6 20.42 -3.74 8.16
C GLY A 6 21.18 -4.76 7.34
N LEU A 7 22.17 -5.40 7.93
CA LEU A 7 22.91 -6.53 7.39
C LEU A 7 22.05 -7.78 7.61
N ILE A 8 21.65 -8.46 6.53
CA ILE A 8 21.09 -9.81 6.62
C ILE A 8 22.27 -10.77 6.54
N ALA A 9 22.65 -11.35 7.68
CA ALA A 9 23.62 -12.44 7.71
C ALA A 9 22.89 -13.74 7.38
N LEU A 10 23.22 -14.33 6.22
CA LEU A 10 22.83 -15.69 5.88
C LEU A 10 23.84 -16.66 6.52
N VAL A 11 23.45 -17.32 7.60
CA VAL A 11 24.28 -18.37 8.22
C VAL A 11 24.09 -19.66 7.42
N ALA A 12 25.09 -19.99 6.60
CA ALA A 12 25.19 -21.34 6.01
C ALA A 12 25.91 -22.26 7.02
N LEU A 13 25.20 -23.22 7.58
CA LEU A 13 25.83 -24.30 8.34
C LEU A 13 26.54 -25.25 7.37
N THR A 14 27.86 -25.15 7.30
CA THR A 14 28.69 -26.21 6.69
C THR A 14 29.25 -27.09 7.81
N THR A 15 29.04 -28.40 7.69
CA THR A 15 29.64 -29.40 8.57
C THR A 15 31.17 -29.43 8.33
N ILE A 16 31.93 -29.15 9.38
CA ILE A 16 33.39 -29.17 9.37
C ILE A 16 33.86 -30.61 9.59
N PRO A 17 34.71 -31.20 8.70
CA PRO A 17 35.41 -32.44 9.02
C PRO A 17 36.51 -32.18 10.05
N ALA A 18 36.61 -33.07 11.04
CA ALA A 18 37.59 -32.97 12.11
C ALA A 18 39.03 -33.22 11.55
N GLY A 19 39.76 -32.13 11.32
CA GLY A 19 41.18 -32.10 11.08
C GLY A 19 41.72 -30.77 11.62
N ALA A 20 42.78 -30.82 12.44
CA ALA A 20 43.31 -29.64 13.13
C ALA A 20 44.00 -28.69 12.13
N GLU A 21 43.20 -27.75 11.62
CA GLU A 21 43.72 -26.56 10.94
C GLU A 21 43.90 -25.43 11.97
N THR A 22 44.99 -24.67 11.84
CA THR A 22 45.26 -23.56 12.77
C THR A 22 44.25 -22.45 12.58
N LEU A 23 43.85 -21.78 13.68
CA LEU A 23 42.84 -20.70 13.67
C LEU A 23 43.08 -19.62 12.61
N THR A 24 44.33 -19.35 12.27
CA THR A 24 44.76 -18.41 11.21
C THR A 24 44.36 -18.86 9.79
N GLU A 25 44.45 -20.14 9.47
CA GLU A 25 44.05 -20.66 8.15
C GLU A 25 42.55 -20.63 7.97
N VAL A 26 41.77 -20.86 9.07
CA VAL A 26 40.33 -20.78 9.02
C VAL A 26 39.83 -19.33 8.82
N GLU A 27 40.50 -18.35 9.43
CA GLU A 27 40.17 -16.93 9.24
C GLU A 27 40.49 -16.43 7.83
N GLU A 28 41.66 -16.84 7.26
CA GLU A 28 42.02 -16.51 5.89
C GLU A 28 41.05 -17.14 4.86
N VAL A 29 40.68 -18.40 5.02
CA VAL A 29 39.71 -19.08 4.16
C VAL A 29 38.31 -18.44 4.26
N GLN A 30 37.90 -18.02 5.46
CA GLN A 30 36.64 -17.33 5.63
C GLN A 30 36.68 -15.92 5.02
N ALA A 31 37.76 -15.20 5.15
CA ALA A 31 37.94 -13.89 4.51
C ALA A 31 37.94 -13.99 2.97
N GLU A 32 38.65 -14.99 2.41
CA GLU A 32 38.69 -15.25 0.96
C GLU A 32 37.32 -15.71 0.40
N GLN A 33 36.55 -16.47 1.18
CA GLN A 33 35.18 -16.84 0.82
C GLN A 33 34.19 -15.66 0.93
N GLN A 34 34.40 -14.74 1.87
CA GLN A 34 33.60 -13.51 1.95
C GLN A 34 33.90 -12.55 0.80
N GLU A 35 35.13 -12.47 0.34
CA GLU A 35 35.52 -11.62 -0.80
C GLU A 35 34.96 -12.16 -2.13
N LYS A 36 34.87 -13.49 -2.30
CA LYS A 36 34.31 -14.15 -3.50
C LYS A 36 32.78 -14.17 -3.57
N ALA A 37 32.10 -13.83 -2.48
CA ALA A 37 30.64 -13.80 -2.42
C ALA A 37 30.02 -12.44 -2.74
N THR A 38 30.75 -11.52 -3.35
CA THR A 38 30.18 -10.27 -3.84
C THR A 38 29.34 -10.56 -5.08
N ILE A 39 28.06 -10.89 -4.89
CA ILE A 39 27.09 -10.99 -5.98
C ILE A 39 26.96 -9.59 -6.56
N GLU A 40 27.49 -9.35 -7.75
CA GLU A 40 27.23 -8.12 -8.50
C GLU A 40 25.77 -8.10 -8.91
N LEU A 41 24.97 -7.38 -8.12
CA LEU A 41 23.56 -7.19 -8.41
C LEU A 41 23.42 -6.35 -9.70
N PRO A 42 22.53 -6.75 -10.63
CA PRO A 42 22.24 -5.97 -11.83
C PRO A 42 21.90 -4.51 -11.47
N ALA A 43 22.23 -3.56 -12.33
CA ALA A 43 22.06 -2.14 -12.06
C ALA A 43 20.61 -1.75 -11.68
N TRP A 44 19.62 -2.46 -12.20
CA TRP A 44 18.20 -2.24 -11.85
C TRP A 44 17.88 -2.66 -10.41
N VAL A 45 18.58 -3.64 -9.84
CA VAL A 45 18.43 -4.07 -8.43
C VAL A 45 19.01 -3.02 -7.48
N LYS A 46 20.10 -2.34 -7.87
CA LYS A 46 20.72 -1.28 -7.07
C LYS A 46 19.78 -0.08 -6.83
N ASN A 47 18.76 0.08 -7.65
CA ASN A 47 17.77 1.14 -7.54
C ASN A 47 16.53 0.75 -6.71
N ILE A 48 16.49 -0.46 -6.12
CA ILE A 48 15.40 -0.89 -5.26
C ILE A 48 15.61 -0.33 -3.85
N LYS A 49 14.59 0.38 -3.35
CA LYS A 49 14.52 0.87 -1.98
C LYS A 49 13.64 -0.06 -1.16
N PHE A 50 14.23 -0.75 -0.19
CA PHE A 50 13.49 -1.47 0.83
C PHE A 50 13.15 -0.52 2.00
N SER A 51 11.91 -0.56 2.45
CA SER A 51 11.44 0.16 3.63
C SER A 51 10.33 -0.60 4.33
N GLY A 52 10.03 -0.23 5.57
CA GLY A 52 8.95 -0.87 6.31
C GLY A 52 8.72 -0.20 7.65
N TYR A 53 7.63 -0.58 8.30
CA TYR A 53 7.29 -0.13 9.65
C TYR A 53 6.27 -1.05 10.29
N GLY A 54 6.24 -1.07 11.63
CA GLY A 54 5.26 -1.75 12.44
C GLY A 54 4.50 -0.77 13.32
N MET A 55 3.23 -1.07 13.59
CA MET A 55 2.38 -0.33 14.54
C MET A 55 1.80 -1.29 15.55
N LEU A 56 2.19 -1.11 16.81
CA LEU A 56 1.61 -1.79 17.96
C LEU A 56 0.50 -0.90 18.54
N GLN A 57 -0.56 -1.52 18.99
CA GLN A 57 -1.70 -0.84 19.60
C GLN A 57 -2.16 -1.61 20.84
N TYR A 58 -2.35 -0.90 21.95
CA TYR A 58 -3.14 -1.41 23.07
C TYR A 58 -4.57 -0.89 22.91
N GLN A 59 -5.55 -1.78 23.07
CA GLN A 59 -6.95 -1.46 22.96
C GLN A 59 -7.66 -2.00 24.19
N GLY A 60 -8.28 -1.11 24.97
CA GLY A 60 -9.16 -1.44 26.07
C GLY A 60 -10.59 -1.08 25.70
N GLN A 61 -11.53 -1.96 26.00
CA GLN A 61 -12.98 -1.75 25.82
C GLN A 61 -13.69 -2.21 27.09
N ASP A 62 -14.71 -1.46 27.46
CA ASP A 62 -15.60 -1.77 28.59
C ASP A 62 -17.06 -1.56 28.18
N PRO A 63 -17.58 -2.35 27.23
CA PRO A 63 -18.98 -2.29 26.89
C PRO A 63 -19.82 -2.94 28.01
N GLU A 64 -20.52 -2.13 28.78
CA GLU A 64 -21.52 -2.59 29.78
C GLU A 64 -20.99 -3.62 30.80
N GLY A 65 -19.74 -3.40 31.30
CA GLY A 65 -19.12 -4.27 32.30
C GLY A 65 -18.43 -5.53 31.73
N ASN A 66 -18.36 -5.67 30.43
CA ASN A 66 -17.58 -6.71 29.79
C ASN A 66 -16.19 -6.19 29.39
N HIS A 67 -15.29 -6.19 30.36
CA HIS A 67 -13.93 -5.70 30.18
C HIS A 67 -13.15 -6.55 29.20
N SER A 68 -12.68 -5.97 28.12
CA SER A 68 -11.70 -6.60 27.24
C SER A 68 -10.49 -5.70 26.99
N ASN A 69 -9.31 -6.29 27.00
CA ASN A 69 -8.09 -5.57 26.62
C ASN A 69 -7.18 -6.45 25.77
N SER A 70 -6.43 -5.84 24.87
CA SER A 70 -5.55 -6.56 23.99
C SER A 70 -4.39 -5.70 23.50
N PHE A 71 -3.20 -6.31 23.41
CA PHE A 71 -2.11 -5.80 22.60
C PHE A 71 -2.25 -6.33 21.18
N ASN A 72 -2.30 -5.46 20.22
CA ASN A 72 -2.50 -5.80 18.81
C ASN A 72 -1.35 -5.31 17.95
N LEU A 73 -0.86 -6.17 17.06
CA LEU A 73 -0.10 -5.74 15.91
C LEU A 73 -1.08 -5.15 14.89
N ARG A 74 -1.31 -3.83 14.98
CA ARG A 74 -2.25 -3.13 14.10
C ARG A 74 -1.90 -3.32 12.64
N LEU A 75 -0.62 -3.18 12.31
CA LEU A 75 -0.06 -3.51 11.01
C LEU A 75 1.48 -3.57 11.06
N ALA A 76 2.04 -4.42 10.22
CA ALA A 76 3.44 -4.39 9.83
C ALA A 76 3.49 -4.31 8.30
N ARG A 77 4.28 -3.39 7.74
CA ARG A 77 4.40 -3.21 6.29
C ARG A 77 5.82 -3.35 5.83
N PHE A 78 5.98 -4.07 4.72
CA PHE A 78 7.22 -4.20 3.98
C PHE A 78 6.99 -3.65 2.58
N ILE A 79 7.85 -2.74 2.15
CA ILE A 79 7.68 -1.93 0.95
C ILE A 79 8.95 -2.04 0.12
N LEU A 80 8.77 -2.38 -1.14
CA LEU A 80 9.79 -2.31 -2.18
C LEU A 80 9.37 -1.23 -3.17
N ASP A 81 10.22 -0.23 -3.33
CA ASP A 81 10.07 0.82 -4.34
C ASP A 81 11.23 0.72 -5.32
N GLY A 82 10.95 0.87 -6.61
CA GLY A 82 11.98 0.87 -7.63
C GLY A 82 11.65 1.80 -8.77
N LYS A 83 12.68 2.05 -9.61
CA LYS A 83 12.56 2.87 -10.80
C LYS A 83 13.26 2.21 -11.98
N ILE A 84 12.57 2.16 -13.13
CA ILE A 84 13.11 1.66 -14.40
C ILE A 84 12.76 2.68 -15.49
N GLY A 85 13.74 3.46 -15.93
CA GLY A 85 13.51 4.53 -16.90
C GLY A 85 12.50 5.56 -16.36
N ASP A 86 11.42 5.77 -17.11
CA ASP A 86 10.34 6.69 -16.75
C ASP A 86 9.25 6.05 -15.87
N PHE A 87 9.42 4.77 -15.52
CA PHE A 87 8.48 4.03 -14.68
C PHE A 87 8.96 3.95 -13.24
N ASP A 88 8.10 4.30 -12.30
CA ASP A 88 8.22 3.94 -10.90
C ASP A 88 7.30 2.74 -10.62
N TRP A 89 7.74 1.84 -9.74
CA TRP A 89 6.91 0.73 -9.30
C TRP A 89 6.98 0.56 -7.79
N ARG A 90 5.95 -0.03 -7.24
CA ARG A 90 5.87 -0.40 -5.82
C ARG A 90 5.26 -1.78 -5.66
N ALA A 91 5.87 -2.57 -4.76
CA ALA A 91 5.27 -3.75 -4.17
C ALA A 91 5.20 -3.57 -2.65
N GLN A 92 4.05 -3.82 -2.05
CA GLN A 92 3.85 -3.67 -0.61
C GLN A 92 3.01 -4.81 -0.06
N ILE A 93 3.51 -5.46 0.98
CA ILE A 93 2.77 -6.44 1.78
C ILE A 93 2.46 -5.87 3.16
N GLN A 94 1.37 -6.32 3.74
CA GLN A 94 0.93 -5.93 5.08
C GLN A 94 0.59 -7.17 5.89
N GLY A 95 1.15 -7.24 7.10
CA GLY A 95 0.76 -8.18 8.15
C GLY A 95 -0.03 -7.49 9.25
N THR A 96 -0.94 -8.22 9.90
CA THR A 96 -1.71 -7.76 11.05
C THR A 96 -2.23 -8.96 11.84
N ASN A 97 -2.37 -8.82 13.16
CA ASN A 97 -3.11 -9.77 13.99
C ASN A 97 -4.48 -9.23 14.42
N ALA A 98 -4.79 -7.97 14.07
CA ALA A 98 -6.06 -7.32 14.41
C ALA A 98 -7.15 -7.64 13.36
N THR A 99 -7.31 -8.89 13.00
CA THR A 99 -8.29 -9.38 12.03
C THR A 99 -9.18 -10.44 12.66
N GLY A 100 -10.45 -10.46 12.24
CA GLY A 100 -11.38 -11.50 12.66
C GLY A 100 -11.08 -12.87 12.05
N PRO A 101 -11.79 -13.91 12.50
CA PRO A 101 -11.68 -15.25 11.93
C PRO A 101 -11.83 -15.26 10.40
N GLY A 102 -10.99 -16.02 9.70
CA GLY A 102 -11.03 -16.13 8.25
C GLY A 102 -10.45 -14.94 7.47
N GLN A 103 -9.91 -13.93 8.15
CA GLN A 103 -9.21 -12.83 7.49
C GLN A 103 -7.71 -13.15 7.33
N PRO A 104 -7.09 -12.79 6.19
CA PRO A 104 -5.67 -13.03 6.00
C PRO A 104 -4.84 -12.16 6.95
N THR A 105 -3.89 -12.79 7.66
CA THR A 105 -2.92 -12.08 8.51
C THR A 105 -1.84 -11.38 7.70
N VAL A 106 -1.58 -11.85 6.47
CA VAL A 106 -0.65 -11.24 5.52
C VAL A 106 -1.34 -11.09 4.17
N GLN A 107 -1.21 -9.92 3.54
CA GLN A 107 -1.80 -9.65 2.22
C GLN A 107 -0.95 -8.70 1.39
N LEU A 108 -1.00 -8.87 0.08
CA LEU A 108 -0.50 -7.89 -0.87
C LEU A 108 -1.44 -6.69 -0.87
N VAL A 109 -0.92 -5.49 -0.61
CA VAL A 109 -1.75 -4.28 -0.55
C VAL A 109 -1.49 -3.32 -1.71
N ASP A 110 -0.25 -3.17 -2.13
CA ASP A 110 0.08 -2.40 -3.34
C ASP A 110 0.94 -3.25 -4.27
N LEU A 111 0.60 -3.27 -5.54
CA LEU A 111 1.43 -3.76 -6.63
C LEU A 111 1.06 -2.96 -7.88
N TYR A 112 1.87 -1.97 -8.22
CA TYR A 112 1.60 -1.11 -9.37
C TYR A 112 2.87 -0.62 -10.03
N ALA A 113 2.74 -0.22 -11.30
CA ALA A 113 3.69 0.59 -12.02
C ALA A 113 3.05 1.93 -12.42
N GLU A 114 3.85 2.98 -12.41
CA GLU A 114 3.44 4.34 -12.79
C GLU A 114 4.41 4.92 -13.81
N TRP A 115 3.95 5.19 -15.01
CA TRP A 115 4.67 5.99 -15.97
C TRP A 115 4.52 7.47 -15.62
N ARG A 116 5.63 8.18 -15.45
CA ARG A 116 5.64 9.55 -14.95
C ARG A 116 6.67 10.46 -15.62
N LYS A 117 6.87 10.26 -16.89
CA LYS A 117 7.79 11.09 -17.68
C LYS A 117 7.44 12.57 -17.61
N TYR A 118 6.16 12.89 -17.64
CA TYR A 118 5.66 14.25 -17.58
C TYR A 118 4.86 14.49 -16.31
N PRO A 119 5.15 15.56 -15.55
CA PRO A 119 4.37 15.88 -14.35
C PRO A 119 2.90 16.20 -14.67
N GLU A 120 2.61 16.67 -15.87
CA GLU A 120 1.27 17.00 -16.35
C GLU A 120 0.43 15.79 -16.70
N PHE A 121 1.05 14.62 -16.95
CA PHE A 121 0.36 13.42 -17.37
C PHE A 121 1.10 12.17 -16.91
N LYS A 122 0.49 11.44 -15.99
CA LYS A 122 1.01 10.20 -15.39
C LYS A 122 -0.04 9.11 -15.53
N ILE A 123 0.39 7.88 -15.77
CA ILE A 123 -0.48 6.71 -15.85
C ILE A 123 -0.01 5.70 -14.81
N ARG A 124 -0.90 5.27 -13.92
CA ARG A 124 -0.66 4.22 -12.95
C ARG A 124 -1.57 3.03 -13.22
N ALA A 125 -1.02 1.81 -13.22
CA ALA A 125 -1.76 0.58 -13.41
C ALA A 125 -1.36 -0.46 -12.36
N GLY A 126 -2.32 -1.23 -11.87
CA GLY A 126 -2.14 -2.28 -10.86
C GLY A 126 -3.08 -2.15 -9.68
N GLN A 127 -2.66 -2.61 -8.51
CA GLN A 127 -3.39 -2.49 -7.26
C GLN A 127 -2.79 -1.36 -6.42
N PHE A 128 -3.59 -0.37 -6.09
CA PHE A 128 -3.16 0.80 -5.32
C PHE A 128 -4.36 1.51 -4.66
N LYS A 129 -4.09 2.52 -3.82
CA LYS A 129 -5.13 3.34 -3.22
C LYS A 129 -5.89 4.13 -4.28
N ARG A 130 -7.22 4.02 -4.28
CA ARG A 130 -8.10 4.75 -5.19
C ARG A 130 -7.98 6.26 -5.02
N ALA A 131 -8.18 6.98 -6.11
CA ALA A 131 -8.10 8.44 -6.19
C ALA A 131 -9.32 9.13 -5.56
N PHE A 132 -9.64 8.86 -4.30
CA PHE A 132 -10.81 9.41 -3.62
C PHE A 132 -10.45 10.04 -2.28
N THR A 133 -10.84 11.28 -2.06
CA THR A 133 -10.55 12.16 -0.93
C THR A 133 -9.06 12.55 -0.76
N PHE A 134 -8.80 13.60 0.00
CA PHE A 134 -7.44 14.01 0.36
C PHE A 134 -6.79 13.11 1.41
N GLU A 135 -7.60 12.49 2.25
CA GLU A 135 -7.11 11.72 3.38
C GLU A 135 -6.78 10.26 3.01
N ASN A 136 -7.54 9.66 2.08
CA ASN A 136 -7.31 8.26 1.70
C ASN A 136 -5.88 7.95 1.25
N PRO A 137 -5.20 8.79 0.42
CA PRO A 137 -3.82 8.53 0.03
C PRO A 137 -2.79 8.69 1.14
N THR A 138 -3.14 9.34 2.27
CA THR A 138 -2.16 9.61 3.32
C THR A 138 -1.62 8.34 3.96
N HIS A 139 -0.39 8.44 4.45
CA HIS A 139 0.29 7.32 5.08
C HIS A 139 -0.27 7.07 6.49
N PRO A 140 -0.52 5.82 6.91
CA PRO A 140 -1.08 5.53 8.23
C PRO A 140 -0.34 6.14 9.41
N ILE A 141 0.99 6.26 9.34
CA ILE A 141 1.79 6.91 10.40
C ILE A 141 1.42 8.39 10.57
N THR A 142 1.00 9.06 9.50
CA THR A 142 0.66 10.50 9.53
C THR A 142 -0.80 10.78 9.92
N GLN A 143 -1.63 9.73 10.00
CA GLN A 143 -3.04 9.83 10.36
C GLN A 143 -3.28 9.92 11.88
N GLY A 144 -2.21 9.80 12.68
CA GLY A 144 -2.32 9.75 14.13
C GLY A 144 -2.93 8.44 14.65
N TRP A 145 -3.34 8.46 15.91
CA TRP A 145 -3.81 7.27 16.63
C TRP A 145 -5.24 6.84 16.25
N ARG A 146 -6.10 7.75 15.79
CA ARG A 146 -7.50 7.44 15.42
C ARG A 146 -7.65 6.81 14.03
N GLY A 147 -6.66 6.95 13.14
CA GLY A 147 -6.79 6.53 11.74
C GLY A 147 -7.55 7.56 10.91
N TYR A 148 -8.38 7.09 9.96
CA TYR A 148 -9.18 7.97 9.10
C TYR A 148 -10.36 8.58 9.85
N ALA A 149 -10.80 9.77 9.43
CA ALA A 149 -12.06 10.36 9.88
C ALA A 149 -13.26 9.45 9.54
N ASP A 150 -14.30 9.45 10.37
CA ASP A 150 -15.45 8.56 10.20
C ASP A 150 -16.15 8.75 8.84
N VAL A 151 -16.21 9.99 8.34
CA VAL A 151 -16.71 10.30 7.00
C VAL A 151 -15.89 9.58 5.92
N ILE A 152 -14.56 9.61 6.04
CA ILE A 152 -13.66 8.96 5.08
C ILE A 152 -13.78 7.44 5.17
N ASN A 153 -13.88 6.88 6.37
CA ASN A 153 -14.13 5.45 6.57
C ASN A 153 -15.37 4.98 5.82
N LYS A 154 -16.47 5.72 5.92
CA LYS A 154 -17.72 5.39 5.23
C LYS A 154 -17.68 5.65 3.72
N LEU A 155 -17.09 6.77 3.30
CA LEU A 155 -17.07 7.15 1.89
C LEU A 155 -16.02 6.40 1.06
N SER A 156 -14.94 5.93 1.68
CA SER A 156 -13.85 5.21 0.98
C SER A 156 -13.98 3.69 1.04
N ALA A 157 -15.15 3.18 1.37
CA ALA A 157 -15.48 1.75 1.47
C ALA A 157 -14.70 0.97 2.55
N PHE A 158 -14.31 1.62 3.64
CA PHE A 158 -13.69 0.95 4.78
C PHE A 158 -14.69 0.26 5.69
N GLY A 159 -15.91 0.77 5.78
CA GLY A 159 -16.96 0.27 6.64
C GLY A 159 -18.32 0.68 6.12
N ASP A 160 -18.50 0.73 4.81
CA ASP A 160 -19.77 1.05 4.21
C ASP A 160 -20.70 -0.19 4.10
N ARG A 161 -21.93 0.06 3.69
CA ARG A 161 -22.97 -0.97 3.53
C ARG A 161 -22.67 -1.99 2.42
N THR A 162 -21.74 -1.71 1.52
CA THR A 162 -21.42 -2.61 0.40
C THR A 162 -20.58 -3.80 0.84
N GLY A 163 -19.95 -3.72 2.02
CA GLY A 163 -19.11 -4.77 2.57
C GLY A 163 -17.89 -5.09 1.71
N GLU A 164 -17.43 -4.13 0.90
CA GLU A 164 -16.26 -4.25 0.04
C GLU A 164 -15.01 -4.59 0.85
N LYS A 165 -14.19 -5.49 0.35
CA LYS A 165 -12.88 -5.79 0.93
C LYS A 165 -11.94 -4.62 0.67
N SER A 166 -11.72 -3.78 1.67
CA SER A 166 -10.81 -2.66 1.54
C SER A 166 -9.67 -2.74 2.55
N SER A 167 -8.44 -2.77 2.07
CA SER A 167 -7.26 -2.50 2.88
C SER A 167 -6.79 -1.07 2.63
N GLY A 168 -7.41 -0.13 3.32
CA GLY A 168 -7.09 1.28 3.17
C GLY A 168 -7.55 1.89 1.84
N GLY A 169 -8.72 1.48 1.32
CA GLY A 169 -9.31 2.02 0.10
C GLY A 169 -8.57 1.66 -1.19
N ARG A 170 -8.05 0.44 -1.26
CA ARG A 170 -7.32 -0.06 -2.44
C ARG A 170 -8.21 -0.83 -3.38
N ASP A 171 -7.82 -0.84 -4.66
CA ASP A 171 -8.46 -1.62 -5.71
C ASP A 171 -7.50 -1.85 -6.87
N ILE A 172 -7.87 -2.73 -7.77
CA ILE A 172 -7.13 -3.00 -9.01
C ILE A 172 -7.72 -2.13 -10.12
N GLY A 173 -6.87 -1.37 -10.81
CA GLY A 173 -7.32 -0.48 -11.86
C GLY A 173 -6.23 0.28 -12.57
N ILE A 174 -6.66 1.27 -13.34
CA ILE A 174 -5.80 2.20 -14.07
C ILE A 174 -6.23 3.62 -13.72
N GLN A 175 -5.26 4.49 -13.43
CA GLN A 175 -5.46 5.89 -13.09
C GLN A 175 -4.60 6.78 -13.96
N VAL A 176 -5.19 7.87 -14.42
CA VAL A 176 -4.47 9.00 -15.02
C VAL A 176 -4.50 10.17 -14.05
N SER A 177 -3.38 10.88 -13.93
CA SER A 177 -3.28 12.06 -13.08
C SER A 177 -2.27 13.06 -13.62
N GLY A 178 -2.36 14.32 -13.20
CA GLY A 178 -1.39 15.33 -13.58
C GLY A 178 -1.45 16.57 -12.73
N ASP A 179 -0.35 17.32 -12.78
CA ASP A 179 -0.13 18.57 -12.05
C ASP A 179 0.10 19.70 -13.07
N LEU A 180 -0.78 20.71 -13.08
CA LEU A 180 -0.84 21.76 -14.08
C LEU A 180 -0.61 23.16 -13.48
N PHE A 181 -0.39 24.14 -14.35
CA PHE A 181 -0.31 25.55 -14.04
C PHE A 181 0.75 25.88 -12.97
N PRO A 182 2.05 25.82 -13.32
CA PRO A 182 3.10 26.23 -12.39
C PRO A 182 3.05 27.74 -12.15
N ASN A 183 3.22 28.17 -10.90
CA ASN A 183 3.43 29.56 -10.57
C ASN A 183 4.90 29.99 -10.84
N ALA A 184 5.23 31.26 -10.65
CA ALA A 184 6.58 31.79 -10.85
C ALA A 184 7.69 31.08 -10.05
N LYS A 185 7.34 30.34 -8.98
CA LYS A 185 8.26 29.53 -8.17
C LYS A 185 8.25 28.05 -8.55
N GLY A 186 7.61 27.67 -9.66
CA GLY A 186 7.53 26.30 -10.15
C GLY A 186 6.51 25.40 -9.42
N ARG A 187 5.78 25.92 -8.41
CA ARG A 187 4.76 25.15 -7.72
C ARG A 187 3.52 25.00 -8.59
N LYS A 188 3.10 23.76 -8.85
CA LYS A 188 1.86 23.45 -9.58
C LYS A 188 0.63 23.86 -8.75
N LEU A 189 -0.32 24.53 -9.40
CA LEU A 189 -1.50 25.11 -8.74
C LEU A 189 -2.77 24.28 -8.91
N PHE A 190 -2.78 23.35 -9.84
CA PHE A 190 -3.93 22.51 -10.15
C PHE A 190 -3.51 21.06 -10.25
N HIS A 191 -4.33 20.16 -9.72
CA HIS A 191 -4.19 18.72 -9.87
C HIS A 191 -5.49 18.11 -10.37
N TYR A 192 -5.37 17.10 -11.22
CA TYR A 192 -6.47 16.25 -11.62
C TYR A 192 -6.09 14.79 -11.50
N GLN A 193 -7.07 13.94 -11.25
CA GLN A 193 -6.93 12.50 -11.29
C GLN A 193 -8.24 11.84 -11.62
N VAL A 194 -8.20 10.77 -12.43
CA VAL A 194 -9.34 9.93 -12.74
C VAL A 194 -8.85 8.49 -12.94
N GLY A 195 -9.59 7.52 -12.44
CA GLY A 195 -9.24 6.12 -12.57
C GLY A 195 -10.46 5.25 -12.81
N VAL A 196 -10.22 4.10 -13.41
CA VAL A 196 -11.17 3.03 -13.65
C VAL A 196 -10.70 1.81 -12.87
N TYR A 197 -11.56 1.25 -12.02
CA TYR A 197 -11.24 0.20 -11.08
C TYR A 197 -12.24 -0.95 -11.15
N ASN A 198 -11.86 -2.13 -10.63
CA ASN A 198 -12.77 -3.28 -10.59
C ASN A 198 -13.98 -3.05 -9.68
N GLY A 199 -13.86 -2.23 -8.63
CA GLY A 199 -14.96 -1.96 -7.73
C GLY A 199 -15.15 -2.96 -6.58
N GLU A 200 -14.29 -3.97 -6.47
CA GLU A 200 -14.44 -5.06 -5.51
C GLU A 200 -13.47 -4.97 -4.31
N GLY A 201 -12.50 -4.05 -4.39
CA GLY A 201 -11.51 -3.83 -3.35
C GLY A 201 -10.24 -4.67 -3.53
N VAL A 202 -9.47 -4.77 -2.42
CA VAL A 202 -8.13 -5.36 -2.44
C VAL A 202 -8.14 -6.86 -2.77
N ASN A 203 -7.27 -7.28 -3.70
CA ASN A 203 -7.08 -8.68 -4.10
C ASN A 203 -8.37 -9.38 -4.57
N GLN A 204 -9.30 -8.62 -5.15
CA GLN A 204 -10.56 -9.17 -5.67
C GLN A 204 -10.63 -9.05 -7.19
N LYS A 205 -11.21 -10.08 -7.81
CA LYS A 205 -11.63 -10.02 -9.22
C LYS A 205 -12.93 -9.24 -9.33
N ASP A 206 -13.15 -8.66 -10.48
CA ASP A 206 -14.44 -8.10 -10.84
C ASP A 206 -15.52 -9.21 -10.88
N MET A 207 -16.63 -8.98 -10.21
CA MET A 207 -17.70 -9.95 -10.05
C MET A 207 -18.98 -9.63 -10.85
N ASP A 208 -19.09 -8.41 -11.40
CA ASP A 208 -20.28 -7.98 -12.13
C ASP A 208 -19.97 -7.37 -13.52
N ASN A 209 -18.71 -7.39 -13.93
CA ASN A 209 -18.20 -6.79 -15.17
C ASN A 209 -18.45 -5.27 -15.29
N ARG A 210 -18.77 -4.60 -14.20
CA ARG A 210 -18.91 -3.16 -14.13
C ARG A 210 -17.69 -2.56 -13.45
N LYS A 211 -17.34 -1.36 -13.87
CA LYS A 211 -16.17 -0.66 -13.34
C LYS A 211 -16.57 0.53 -12.51
N ASP A 212 -15.80 0.76 -11.43
CA ASP A 212 -15.87 2.00 -10.70
C ASP A 212 -15.08 3.08 -11.42
N ILE A 213 -15.69 4.25 -11.61
CA ILE A 213 -15.00 5.45 -12.08
C ILE A 213 -14.86 6.37 -10.89
N ILE A 214 -13.62 6.72 -10.55
CA ILE A 214 -13.31 7.52 -9.38
C ILE A 214 -12.36 8.62 -9.81
N GLY A 215 -12.63 9.84 -9.39
CA GLY A 215 -11.73 10.94 -9.70
C GLY A 215 -11.86 12.13 -8.77
N GLY A 216 -11.01 13.11 -8.99
CA GLY A 216 -11.01 14.35 -8.26
C GLY A 216 -10.16 15.41 -8.92
N ILE A 217 -10.50 16.66 -8.64
CA ILE A 217 -9.75 17.82 -9.04
C ILE A 217 -9.56 18.74 -7.85
N TRP A 218 -8.43 19.43 -7.77
CA TRP A 218 -8.22 20.46 -6.76
C TRP A 218 -7.26 21.55 -7.19
N VAL A 219 -7.43 22.68 -6.55
CA VAL A 219 -6.53 23.83 -6.68
C VAL A 219 -5.71 24.00 -5.40
N MET A 220 -4.52 24.54 -5.54
CA MET A 220 -3.57 24.84 -4.47
C MET A 220 -3.19 26.31 -4.48
N PRO A 221 -4.09 27.22 -4.09
CA PRO A 221 -3.89 28.67 -4.25
C PRO A 221 -2.68 29.18 -3.47
N ILE A 222 -2.52 28.70 -2.24
CA ILE A 222 -1.37 29.03 -1.38
C ILE A 222 -0.73 27.75 -0.82
N LYS A 223 0.49 27.83 -0.30
CA LYS A 223 1.18 26.68 0.31
C LYS A 223 0.37 26.17 1.51
N GLY A 224 0.12 24.86 1.53
CA GLY A 224 -0.60 24.19 2.62
C GLY A 224 -2.12 24.17 2.47
N VAL A 225 -2.70 24.89 1.50
CA VAL A 225 -4.16 24.89 1.26
C VAL A 225 -4.46 24.13 -0.03
N ARG A 226 -5.42 23.20 0.06
CA ARG A 226 -6.00 22.47 -1.08
C ARG A 226 -7.52 22.57 -0.99
N VAL A 227 -8.14 22.94 -2.11
CA VAL A 227 -9.60 23.00 -2.25
C VAL A 227 -10.00 22.25 -3.50
N GLY A 228 -10.90 21.30 -3.39
CA GLY A 228 -11.29 20.47 -4.52
C GLY A 228 -12.49 19.60 -4.24
N ALA A 229 -12.87 18.83 -5.27
CA ALA A 229 -13.99 17.91 -5.24
C ALA A 229 -13.57 16.54 -5.76
N PHE A 230 -14.28 15.52 -5.30
CA PHE A 230 -14.11 14.13 -5.69
C PHE A 230 -15.46 13.54 -6.05
N GLY A 231 -15.43 12.60 -6.98
CA GLY A 231 -16.62 11.85 -7.36
C GLY A 231 -16.30 10.37 -7.52
N TRP A 232 -17.30 9.56 -7.24
CA TRP A 232 -17.23 8.11 -7.40
C TRP A 232 -18.57 7.59 -7.90
N THR A 233 -18.55 6.85 -8.99
CA THR A 233 -19.68 6.08 -9.49
C THR A 233 -19.22 4.66 -9.81
N GLY A 234 -20.04 3.68 -9.51
CA GLY A 234 -19.73 2.28 -9.76
C GLY A 234 -20.65 1.32 -9.05
N THR A 235 -20.23 0.07 -8.99
CA THR A 235 -21.01 -1.01 -8.39
C THR A 235 -20.11 -1.97 -7.64
N ARG A 236 -20.70 -2.74 -6.73
CA ARG A 236 -20.10 -3.93 -6.17
C ARG A 236 -20.94 -5.15 -6.51
N GLY A 237 -20.32 -6.12 -7.16
CA GLY A 237 -20.97 -7.37 -7.58
C GLY A 237 -20.93 -8.48 -6.53
N GLY A 238 -21.51 -9.62 -6.91
CA GLY A 238 -21.39 -10.87 -6.16
C GLY A 238 -22.18 -10.92 -4.84
N MET A 239 -22.98 -9.92 -4.51
CA MET A 239 -23.86 -9.97 -3.36
C MET A 239 -25.01 -10.93 -3.62
N LEU A 240 -25.32 -11.80 -2.64
CA LEU A 240 -26.50 -12.64 -2.72
C LEU A 240 -27.69 -11.88 -2.15
N ASP A 241 -28.78 -11.85 -2.90
CA ASP A 241 -30.06 -11.40 -2.39
C ASP A 241 -30.57 -12.44 -1.37
N PRO A 242 -30.81 -12.05 -0.10
CA PRO A 242 -31.18 -13.01 0.94
C PRO A 242 -32.58 -13.65 0.70
N LEU A 243 -33.43 -13.04 -0.14
CA LEU A 243 -34.77 -13.56 -0.42
C LEU A 243 -34.78 -14.48 -1.66
N THR A 244 -34.02 -14.14 -2.68
CA THR A 244 -34.08 -14.84 -3.97
C THR A 244 -32.87 -15.75 -4.23
N GLY A 245 -31.80 -15.60 -3.46
CA GLY A 245 -30.53 -16.28 -3.69
C GLY A 245 -29.78 -15.86 -4.98
N GLN A 246 -30.31 -14.88 -5.70
CA GLN A 246 -29.71 -14.39 -6.94
C GLN A 246 -28.55 -13.42 -6.62
N LYS A 247 -27.55 -13.43 -7.48
CA LYS A 247 -26.45 -12.44 -7.41
C LYS A 247 -26.97 -11.07 -7.87
N ARG A 248 -26.69 -10.04 -7.08
CA ARG A 248 -26.99 -8.64 -7.39
C ARG A 248 -25.76 -7.77 -7.23
N SER A 249 -25.78 -6.61 -7.88
CA SER A 249 -24.79 -5.53 -7.67
C SER A 249 -25.40 -4.42 -6.81
N ILE A 250 -24.56 -3.79 -5.99
CA ILE A 250 -24.94 -2.63 -5.17
C ILE A 250 -24.27 -1.40 -5.77
N GLU A 251 -25.05 -0.37 -6.05
CA GLU A 251 -24.54 0.91 -6.56
C GLU A 251 -23.76 1.68 -5.50
N LYS A 252 -22.67 2.31 -5.95
CA LYS A 252 -21.77 3.16 -5.17
C LYS A 252 -21.66 4.52 -5.86
N ASN A 253 -22.53 5.45 -5.54
CA ASN A 253 -22.46 6.83 -6.02
C ASN A 253 -22.13 7.76 -4.84
N ARG A 254 -21.03 8.53 -4.97
CA ARG A 254 -20.48 9.37 -3.90
C ARG A 254 -19.90 10.67 -4.42
#